data_fea6a83110bc2ed44487701d8b5c139a
#
_entry.id   fea6a83110bc2ed44487701d8b5c139a
#
_cell.length_a   1.000
_cell.length_b   1.000
_cell.length_c   1.000
_cell.angle_alpha   90.00
_cell.angle_beta   90.00
_cell.angle_gamma   90.00
#
_symmetry.space_group_name_H-M   'P 1'
#
loop_
_entity.id
_entity.type
_entity.pdbx_description
1 polymer ?
#
loop_
_entity_poly.entity_id
_entity_poly.type
_entity_poly.pdbx_seq_one_letter_code
_entity_poly.pdbx_strand_id
1 'polypeptide(L)'
;RDTDRSRGLGDVYKRQVKGSDYPFIIDQVERRIYNADSLPVGTNVSKVVVEITADTPYILIVADKDSLWTSTDSLNFENPVKFKVMAQSMEYGAVYTAEINVHKQEPDSLVWSNLSSDFNGSVIQAQKAVYFNDKIYVFARQDEGKVAVTTTSITDGHSWSALQPLSLEKADYSTAMTWGDHLYIIAENQLYQSENGTDWSKIESAPKLKMLVSNIYSQNNPEENNKLIAINTDNVFVESHNGTEWTEQESVPYGFPETSLSFVSYPLNTNSSIDRMLVLGENPIATDTTSVVWAQLSTENTWGNYPPEKDNLDFCPKLENIAMIHYNNQLYAFGGPGKKNGSNLAPFSAFYESVNNGITWQQVKRYVFFPEEFSNLYKQADGNYSYVIDKNNYLWIMWSKSGQVWRGRINKLGFKKSI
;
A
#
# COMPACT_ATOMS: atom_id res chain seq x y z
N ARG A 1 30.24 42.10 -11.07
CA ARG A 1 30.21 41.06 -12.14
C ARG A 1 29.46 39.86 -11.58
N ASP A 2 28.21 40.00 -11.78
CA ASP A 2 27.19 39.01 -11.43
C ASP A 2 27.22 37.86 -12.42
N THR A 3 27.25 36.69 -11.93
CA THR A 3 26.76 35.53 -12.68
C THR A 3 25.69 34.85 -11.83
N ASP A 4 24.50 35.32 -12.08
CA ASP A 4 23.27 34.64 -11.75
C ASP A 4 23.29 33.23 -12.38
N ARG A 5 23.39 32.22 -11.56
CA ARG A 5 23.17 30.82 -11.94
C ARG A 5 21.88 30.36 -11.35
N SER A 6 20.80 30.73 -12.00
CA SER A 6 19.57 29.97 -11.88
C SER A 6 19.84 28.50 -12.27
N ARG A 7 20.11 27.66 -11.30
CA ARG A 7 20.09 26.21 -11.51
C ARG A 7 18.66 25.78 -11.67
N GLY A 8 18.24 25.76 -12.94
CA GLY A 8 17.04 25.10 -13.35
C GLY A 8 17.02 23.63 -12.89
N LEU A 9 15.92 23.23 -12.32
CA LEU A 9 15.47 21.87 -12.17
C LEU A 9 15.67 21.11 -13.48
N GLY A 10 16.38 19.98 -13.42
CA GLY A 10 16.27 19.02 -14.49
C GLY A 10 17.53 18.47 -15.10
N ASP A 11 18.38 17.85 -14.32
CA ASP A 11 19.05 16.67 -14.82
C ASP A 11 18.20 15.43 -14.48
N VAL A 12 17.12 15.29 -15.23
CA VAL A 12 16.57 13.98 -15.53
C VAL A 12 17.68 13.26 -16.31
N TYR A 13 18.45 12.43 -15.64
CA TYR A 13 19.29 11.44 -16.30
C TYR A 13 18.35 10.71 -17.27
N LYS A 14 18.45 11.00 -18.56
CA LYS A 14 17.83 10.20 -19.60
C LYS A 14 18.49 8.83 -19.48
N ARG A 15 17.86 7.94 -18.72
CA ARG A 15 18.28 6.55 -18.61
C ARG A 15 18.26 6.03 -20.03
N GLN A 16 19.42 5.69 -20.57
CA GLN A 16 19.49 5.11 -21.91
C GLN A 16 18.75 3.78 -21.85
N VAL A 17 17.58 3.71 -22.49
CA VAL A 17 16.76 2.51 -22.52
C VAL A 17 17.49 1.50 -23.36
N LYS A 18 17.85 0.36 -22.78
CA LYS A 18 18.42 -0.76 -23.50
C LYS A 18 17.27 -1.63 -24.01
N GLY A 19 17.12 -1.75 -25.32
CA GLY A 19 16.05 -2.56 -25.91
C GLY A 19 16.06 -4.03 -25.48
N SER A 20 17.24 -4.58 -25.17
CA SER A 20 17.39 -5.94 -24.64
C SER A 20 16.70 -6.20 -23.31
N ASP A 21 16.43 -5.14 -22.52
CA ASP A 21 15.77 -5.26 -21.22
C ASP A 21 14.23 -5.39 -21.36
N TYR A 22 13.72 -5.21 -22.58
CA TYR A 22 12.28 -5.23 -22.90
C TYR A 22 12.02 -6.23 -24.03
N PRO A 23 11.88 -7.54 -23.72
CA PRO A 23 11.67 -8.56 -24.70
C PRO A 23 10.37 -8.36 -25.48
N PHE A 24 10.42 -8.58 -26.78
CA PHE A 24 9.27 -8.54 -27.67
C PHE A 24 8.62 -9.91 -27.77
N ILE A 25 7.31 -9.92 -27.74
CA ILE A 25 6.47 -11.09 -28.01
C ILE A 25 6.05 -11.05 -29.47
N ILE A 26 6.18 -12.19 -30.15
CA ILE A 26 5.68 -12.39 -31.51
C ILE A 26 4.46 -13.30 -31.38
N ASP A 27 3.29 -12.75 -31.56
CA ASP A 27 2.04 -13.49 -31.63
C ASP A 27 1.82 -13.92 -33.10
N GLN A 28 2.03 -15.19 -33.37
CA GLN A 28 1.89 -15.77 -34.71
C GLN A 28 0.43 -15.87 -35.18
N VAL A 29 -0.51 -15.96 -34.24
CA VAL A 29 -1.94 -16.10 -34.54
C VAL A 29 -2.53 -14.74 -34.91
N GLU A 30 -2.31 -13.74 -34.05
CA GLU A 30 -2.79 -12.38 -34.27
C GLU A 30 -1.86 -11.57 -35.19
N ARG A 31 -0.68 -12.12 -35.53
CA ARG A 31 0.36 -11.45 -36.33
C ARG A 31 0.75 -10.10 -35.75
N ARG A 32 0.98 -10.07 -34.43
CA ARG A 32 1.40 -8.88 -33.68
C ARG A 32 2.78 -9.08 -33.09
N ILE A 33 3.55 -7.98 -33.04
CA ILE A 33 4.85 -7.92 -32.39
C ILE A 33 4.79 -6.75 -31.39
N TYR A 34 5.00 -7.01 -30.13
CA TYR A 34 4.91 -5.99 -29.10
C TYR A 34 5.78 -6.32 -27.87
N ASN A 35 6.20 -5.28 -27.13
CA ASN A 35 6.85 -5.47 -25.84
C ASN A 35 5.79 -5.70 -24.75
N ALA A 36 5.93 -6.79 -23.98
CA ALA A 36 5.02 -7.11 -22.87
C ALA A 36 5.11 -6.06 -21.75
N ASP A 37 6.34 -5.65 -21.43
CA ASP A 37 6.60 -4.58 -20.48
C ASP A 37 6.77 -3.26 -21.23
N SER A 38 5.97 -2.25 -20.88
CA SER A 38 6.07 -0.93 -21.51
C SER A 38 7.40 -0.25 -21.22
N LEU A 39 7.95 0.43 -22.21
CA LEU A 39 9.14 1.28 -22.01
C LEU A 39 8.86 2.42 -21.02
N PRO A 40 9.88 2.95 -20.35
CA PRO A 40 9.73 4.08 -19.42
C PRO A 40 9.04 5.28 -20.05
N VAL A 41 8.32 6.03 -19.22
CA VAL A 41 7.68 7.30 -19.62
C VAL A 41 8.68 8.22 -20.29
N GLY A 42 8.25 8.84 -21.39
CA GLY A 42 9.08 9.79 -22.14
C GLY A 42 10.14 9.15 -23.03
N THR A 43 10.14 7.81 -23.17
CA THR A 43 10.99 7.14 -24.16
C THR A 43 10.61 7.62 -25.57
N ASN A 44 11.59 8.14 -26.30
CA ASN A 44 11.38 8.55 -27.68
C ASN A 44 11.43 7.35 -28.62
N VAL A 45 10.32 7.06 -29.24
CA VAL A 45 10.16 5.96 -30.20
C VAL A 45 10.02 6.41 -31.65
N SER A 46 10.28 7.69 -31.94
CA SER A 46 10.21 8.23 -33.30
C SER A 46 11.36 7.80 -34.20
N LYS A 47 12.45 7.29 -33.63
CA LYS A 47 13.64 6.83 -34.35
C LYS A 47 14.22 5.57 -33.67
N VAL A 48 13.62 4.42 -33.95
CA VAL A 48 14.03 3.14 -33.39
C VAL A 48 14.67 2.30 -34.48
N VAL A 49 15.88 1.80 -34.23
CA VAL A 49 16.52 0.79 -35.08
C VAL A 49 16.14 -0.57 -34.55
N VAL A 50 15.59 -1.42 -35.40
CA VAL A 50 15.17 -2.78 -35.05
C VAL A 50 16.03 -3.80 -35.73
N GLU A 51 16.26 -4.94 -35.08
CA GLU A 51 16.86 -6.11 -35.67
C GLU A 51 15.79 -7.21 -35.81
N ILE A 52 15.60 -7.73 -37.00
CA ILE A 52 14.60 -8.76 -37.28
C ILE A 52 15.33 -9.99 -37.84
N THR A 53 15.15 -11.13 -37.20
CA THR A 53 15.63 -12.42 -37.69
C THR A 53 14.44 -13.22 -38.21
N ALA A 54 14.52 -13.66 -39.48
CA ALA A 54 13.52 -14.48 -40.11
C ALA A 54 14.20 -15.49 -41.06
N ASP A 55 13.48 -16.54 -41.43
CA ASP A 55 13.97 -17.57 -42.35
C ASP A 55 14.08 -17.06 -43.81
N THR A 56 13.78 -15.82 -44.06
CA THR A 56 13.84 -15.15 -45.33
C THR A 56 14.50 -13.79 -45.24
N PRO A 57 15.30 -13.36 -46.21
CA PRO A 57 15.88 -12.01 -46.19
C PRO A 57 14.89 -10.95 -46.72
N TYR A 58 13.73 -11.34 -47.19
CA TYR A 58 12.77 -10.43 -47.84
C TYR A 58 11.71 -9.98 -46.85
N ILE A 59 12.03 -8.90 -46.14
CA ILE A 59 11.13 -8.20 -45.21
C ILE A 59 10.83 -6.82 -45.77
N LEU A 60 9.56 -6.50 -45.95
CA LEU A 60 9.13 -5.21 -46.46
C LEU A 60 8.46 -4.41 -45.36
N ILE A 61 8.69 -3.10 -45.33
CA ILE A 61 7.90 -2.13 -44.56
C ILE A 61 6.68 -1.80 -45.41
N VAL A 62 5.49 -2.04 -44.87
CA VAL A 62 4.22 -1.80 -45.56
C VAL A 62 3.83 -0.34 -45.43
N ALA A 63 3.75 0.36 -46.54
CA ALA A 63 3.33 1.75 -46.66
C ALA A 63 2.51 1.93 -47.95
N ASP A 64 2.24 3.16 -48.37
CA ASP A 64 1.62 3.43 -49.68
C ASP A 64 2.40 2.77 -50.82
N LYS A 65 3.70 2.71 -50.65
CA LYS A 65 4.63 1.94 -51.50
C LYS A 65 5.53 1.12 -50.58
N ASP A 66 5.40 -0.22 -50.66
CA ASP A 66 6.23 -1.11 -49.87
C ASP A 66 7.72 -0.92 -50.19
N SER A 67 8.56 -0.91 -49.17
CA SER A 67 10.01 -0.76 -49.27
C SER A 67 10.72 -1.90 -48.56
N LEU A 68 11.88 -2.33 -49.08
CA LEU A 68 12.69 -3.34 -48.41
C LEU A 68 13.23 -2.78 -47.11
N TRP A 69 13.00 -3.51 -46.00
CA TRP A 69 13.59 -3.17 -44.71
C TRP A 69 15.08 -3.51 -44.69
N THR A 70 15.87 -2.63 -44.03
CA THR A 70 17.28 -2.89 -43.73
C THR A 70 17.52 -2.69 -42.22
N SER A 71 18.48 -3.41 -41.65
CA SER A 71 18.79 -3.37 -40.22
C SER A 71 19.39 -2.03 -39.75
N THR A 72 19.67 -1.12 -40.68
CA THR A 72 20.20 0.23 -40.40
C THR A 72 19.12 1.31 -40.43
N ASP A 73 17.92 0.96 -40.89
CA ASP A 73 16.82 1.91 -41.01
C ASP A 73 16.26 2.27 -39.64
N SER A 74 16.07 3.55 -39.38
CA SER A 74 15.33 4.00 -38.24
C SER A 74 13.85 4.15 -38.58
N LEU A 75 13.00 3.57 -37.72
CA LEU A 75 11.55 3.53 -37.89
C LEU A 75 10.86 4.38 -36.83
N ASN A 76 9.75 5.00 -37.21
CA ASN A 76 8.90 5.72 -36.29
C ASN A 76 7.80 4.82 -35.72
N PHE A 77 7.90 4.50 -34.43
CA PHE A 77 6.92 3.69 -33.67
C PHE A 77 5.95 4.54 -32.83
N GLU A 78 5.79 5.83 -33.11
CA GLU A 78 4.69 6.61 -32.52
C GLU A 78 3.32 6.06 -32.95
N ASN A 79 3.31 5.35 -34.08
CA ASN A 79 2.20 4.53 -34.57
C ASN A 79 2.71 3.13 -34.90
N PRO A 80 1.83 2.10 -34.88
CA PRO A 80 2.23 0.75 -35.26
C PRO A 80 2.82 0.68 -36.68
N VAL A 81 3.92 -0.03 -36.81
CA VAL A 81 4.61 -0.27 -38.07
C VAL A 81 4.24 -1.66 -38.61
N LYS A 82 3.96 -1.78 -39.88
CA LYS A 82 3.64 -3.07 -40.48
C LYS A 82 4.82 -3.62 -41.27
N PHE A 83 5.19 -4.84 -40.97
CA PHE A 83 6.21 -5.60 -41.70
C PHE A 83 5.55 -6.74 -42.49
N LYS A 84 5.95 -6.91 -43.74
CA LYS A 84 5.52 -8.03 -44.56
C LYS A 84 6.70 -8.98 -44.77
N VAL A 85 6.62 -10.15 -44.17
CA VAL A 85 7.63 -11.19 -44.28
C VAL A 85 7.28 -12.07 -45.48
N MET A 86 8.08 -11.98 -46.53
CA MET A 86 7.84 -12.69 -47.80
C MET A 86 8.42 -14.09 -47.75
N ALA A 87 7.72 -15.03 -48.36
CA ALA A 87 8.30 -16.34 -48.66
C ALA A 87 9.50 -16.20 -49.62
N GLN A 88 10.37 -17.19 -49.65
CA GLN A 88 11.52 -17.19 -50.58
C GLN A 88 11.10 -17.10 -52.05
N SER A 89 9.89 -17.57 -52.39
CA SER A 89 9.33 -17.46 -53.74
C SER A 89 8.90 -16.05 -54.11
N MET A 90 8.80 -15.12 -53.14
CA MET A 90 8.27 -13.77 -53.28
C MET A 90 6.78 -13.68 -53.66
N GLU A 91 6.06 -14.81 -53.72
CA GLU A 91 4.65 -14.85 -54.13
C GLU A 91 3.69 -14.58 -52.96
N TYR A 92 4.09 -14.95 -51.75
CA TYR A 92 3.26 -14.83 -50.56
C TYR A 92 4.01 -14.11 -49.43
N GLY A 93 3.30 -13.33 -48.66
CA GLY A 93 3.85 -12.65 -47.47
C GLY A 93 2.86 -12.59 -46.33
N ALA A 94 3.35 -12.80 -45.10
CA ALA A 94 2.60 -12.57 -43.88
C ALA A 94 2.85 -11.16 -43.39
N VAL A 95 1.79 -10.42 -43.08
CA VAL A 95 1.89 -9.05 -42.55
C VAL A 95 1.77 -9.11 -41.04
N TYR A 96 2.77 -8.59 -40.32
CA TYR A 96 2.82 -8.41 -38.88
C TYR A 96 2.69 -6.94 -38.56
N THR A 97 1.89 -6.63 -37.54
CA THR A 97 1.81 -5.30 -36.97
C THR A 97 2.71 -5.20 -35.73
N ALA A 98 3.75 -4.38 -35.80
CA ALA A 98 4.68 -4.16 -34.72
C ALA A 98 4.37 -2.86 -34.01
N GLU A 99 4.31 -2.89 -32.69
CA GLU A 99 4.06 -1.72 -31.85
C GLU A 99 5.03 -1.71 -30.67
N ILE A 100 5.38 -0.51 -30.21
CA ILE A 100 6.19 -0.31 -29.03
C ILE A 100 5.33 0.38 -27.96
N ASN A 101 5.07 -0.32 -26.88
CA ASN A 101 4.34 0.21 -25.75
C ASN A 101 5.26 1.07 -24.88
N VAL A 102 4.85 2.31 -24.62
CA VAL A 102 5.52 3.25 -23.72
C VAL A 102 4.53 3.67 -22.64
N HIS A 103 4.97 3.68 -21.38
CA HIS A 103 4.13 4.16 -20.29
C HIS A 103 3.72 5.62 -20.52
N LYS A 104 2.43 5.89 -20.39
CA LYS A 104 1.87 7.25 -20.48
C LYS A 104 1.98 8.02 -19.16
N GLN A 105 2.16 7.31 -18.07
CA GLN A 105 2.28 7.85 -16.71
C GLN A 105 3.44 7.16 -16.01
N GLU A 106 4.08 7.85 -15.05
CA GLU A 106 5.12 7.23 -14.22
C GLU A 106 4.52 6.08 -13.40
N PRO A 107 4.96 4.82 -13.63
CA PRO A 107 4.36 3.65 -12.96
C PRO A 107 4.50 3.69 -11.45
N ASP A 108 5.59 4.24 -10.94
CA ASP A 108 5.91 4.26 -9.51
C ASP A 108 5.31 5.46 -8.77
N SER A 109 4.67 6.40 -9.49
CA SER A 109 4.04 7.56 -8.85
C SER A 109 2.78 7.19 -8.09
N LEU A 110 2.70 7.66 -6.84
CA LEU A 110 1.47 7.66 -6.03
C LEU A 110 0.62 8.86 -6.42
N VAL A 111 -0.52 8.60 -7.00
CA VAL A 111 -1.46 9.63 -7.47
C VAL A 111 -2.67 9.68 -6.55
N TRP A 112 -2.97 10.87 -6.04
CA TRP A 112 -4.06 11.12 -5.11
C TRP A 112 -5.27 11.76 -5.77
N SER A 113 -6.45 11.42 -5.27
CA SER A 113 -7.73 12.03 -5.61
C SER A 113 -8.45 12.45 -4.34
N ASN A 114 -8.87 13.71 -4.29
CA ASN A 114 -9.79 14.18 -3.27
C ASN A 114 -11.22 13.82 -3.71
N LEU A 115 -11.92 13.06 -2.87
CA LEU A 115 -13.29 12.65 -3.12
C LEU A 115 -14.32 13.70 -2.70
N SER A 116 -13.86 14.80 -2.07
CA SER A 116 -14.69 15.94 -1.63
C SER A 116 -15.96 15.49 -0.90
N SER A 117 -15.78 14.52 -0.01
CA SER A 117 -16.86 13.83 0.66
C SER A 117 -17.01 14.34 2.08
N ASP A 118 -18.25 14.47 2.54
CA ASP A 118 -18.53 14.66 3.97
C ASP A 118 -19.03 13.34 4.57
N PHE A 119 -18.16 12.62 5.23
CA PHE A 119 -18.50 11.42 5.97
C PHE A 119 -18.92 11.71 7.42
N ASN A 120 -19.49 12.88 7.67
CA ASN A 120 -19.87 13.43 8.98
C ASN A 120 -18.66 13.78 9.89
N GLY A 121 -17.53 14.13 9.29
CA GLY A 121 -16.28 14.42 9.98
C GLY A 121 -16.39 15.53 11.03
N SER A 122 -17.31 16.49 10.86
CA SER A 122 -17.52 17.60 11.79
C SER A 122 -17.93 17.15 13.20
N VAL A 123 -18.56 15.97 13.34
CA VAL A 123 -18.98 15.41 14.63
C VAL A 123 -18.09 14.27 15.13
N ILE A 124 -17.03 13.95 14.37
CA ILE A 124 -16.07 12.89 14.71
C ILE A 124 -14.92 13.52 15.50
N GLN A 125 -14.69 13.04 16.71
CA GLN A 125 -13.57 13.48 17.56
C GLN A 125 -12.34 12.59 17.42
N ALA A 126 -12.55 11.28 17.23
CA ALA A 126 -11.51 10.32 16.98
C ALA A 126 -12.07 9.15 16.18
N GLN A 127 -11.22 8.45 15.44
CA GLN A 127 -11.71 7.45 14.49
C GLN A 127 -10.69 6.36 14.21
N LYS A 128 -11.19 5.20 13.79
CA LYS A 128 -10.41 4.13 13.16
C LYS A 128 -11.18 3.54 11.99
N ALA A 129 -10.50 3.38 10.86
CA ALA A 129 -11.07 2.76 9.68
C ALA A 129 -10.61 1.30 9.55
N VAL A 130 -11.47 0.48 9.02
CA VAL A 130 -11.19 -0.89 8.59
C VAL A 130 -11.82 -1.15 7.23
N TYR A 131 -11.16 -1.97 6.43
CA TYR A 131 -11.70 -2.48 5.17
C TYR A 131 -12.35 -3.84 5.42
N PHE A 132 -13.61 -3.99 4.99
CA PHE A 132 -14.35 -5.23 5.15
C PHE A 132 -15.46 -5.35 4.08
N ASN A 133 -15.54 -6.50 3.41
CA ASN A 133 -16.58 -6.83 2.42
C ASN A 133 -16.88 -5.70 1.43
N ASP A 134 -15.83 -5.23 0.73
CA ASP A 134 -15.91 -4.18 -0.29
C ASP A 134 -16.43 -2.83 0.19
N LYS A 135 -16.35 -2.61 1.49
CA LYS A 135 -16.68 -1.35 2.15
C LYS A 135 -15.56 -0.90 3.07
N ILE A 136 -15.53 0.40 3.28
CA ILE A 136 -14.75 1.03 4.34
C ILE A 136 -15.71 1.32 5.48
N TYR A 137 -15.36 0.86 6.67
CA TYR A 137 -16.04 1.15 7.92
C TYR A 137 -15.20 2.13 8.71
N VAL A 138 -15.78 3.25 9.15
CA VAL A 138 -15.14 4.18 10.07
C VAL A 138 -15.87 4.13 11.40
N PHE A 139 -15.19 3.57 12.39
CA PHE A 139 -15.64 3.59 13.77
C PHE A 139 -15.20 4.91 14.40
N ALA A 140 -16.16 5.72 14.81
CA ALA A 140 -15.96 7.09 15.19
C ALA A 140 -16.43 7.35 16.62
N ARG A 141 -15.56 7.95 17.44
CA ARG A 141 -15.95 8.48 18.73
C ARG A 141 -16.61 9.84 18.53
N GLN A 142 -17.79 9.99 19.07
CA GLN A 142 -18.55 11.22 19.12
C GLN A 142 -18.43 11.88 20.51
N ASP A 143 -19.13 12.99 20.69
CA ASP A 143 -19.33 13.60 22.02
C ASP A 143 -19.88 12.58 23.01
N GLU A 144 -19.57 12.78 24.30
CA GLU A 144 -19.96 11.87 25.39
C GLU A 144 -19.34 10.47 25.32
N GLY A 145 -18.32 10.27 24.46
CA GLY A 145 -17.59 9.00 24.35
C GLY A 145 -18.37 7.88 23.64
N LYS A 146 -19.52 8.17 23.04
CA LYS A 146 -20.27 7.20 22.24
C LYS A 146 -19.52 6.88 20.94
N VAL A 147 -19.55 5.62 20.54
CA VAL A 147 -18.99 5.16 19.28
C VAL A 147 -20.10 4.90 18.28
N ALA A 148 -19.93 5.39 17.08
CA ALA A 148 -20.81 5.14 15.95
C ALA A 148 -19.99 4.66 14.75
N VAL A 149 -20.65 4.05 13.77
CA VAL A 149 -20.04 3.60 12.53
C VAL A 149 -20.68 4.29 11.33
N THR A 150 -19.87 4.67 10.36
CA THR A 150 -20.29 5.09 9.02
C THR A 150 -19.53 4.29 7.98
N THR A 151 -20.12 4.07 6.83
CA THR A 151 -19.56 3.21 5.77
C THR A 151 -19.69 3.83 4.39
N THR A 152 -18.76 3.47 3.52
CA THR A 152 -18.84 3.74 2.08
C THR A 152 -18.41 2.51 1.29
N SER A 153 -18.87 2.39 0.05
CA SER A 153 -18.34 1.40 -0.89
C SER A 153 -17.00 1.85 -1.43
N ILE A 154 -16.04 0.92 -1.63
CA ILE A 154 -14.75 1.21 -2.24
C ILE A 154 -14.85 1.69 -3.70
N THR A 155 -15.99 1.47 -4.35
CA THR A 155 -16.24 1.94 -5.73
C THR A 155 -16.75 3.37 -5.78
N ASP A 156 -17.26 3.90 -4.67
CA ASP A 156 -17.83 5.26 -4.57
C ASP A 156 -16.89 6.18 -3.76
N GLY A 157 -16.95 6.12 -2.45
CA GLY A 157 -16.18 6.99 -1.53
C GLY A 157 -16.74 8.41 -1.39
N HIS A 158 -17.71 8.81 -2.20
CA HIS A 158 -18.39 10.10 -2.10
C HIS A 158 -19.61 10.04 -1.19
N SER A 159 -20.33 8.92 -1.21
CA SER A 159 -21.55 8.71 -0.45
C SER A 159 -21.26 7.87 0.79
N TRP A 160 -21.57 8.41 1.96
CA TRP A 160 -21.39 7.73 3.24
C TRP A 160 -22.74 7.48 3.90
N SER A 161 -22.86 6.35 4.61
CA SER A 161 -24.05 6.11 5.44
C SER A 161 -24.11 7.14 6.58
N ALA A 162 -25.31 7.38 7.08
CA ALA A 162 -25.44 8.14 8.33
C ALA A 162 -24.67 7.42 9.46
N LEU A 163 -24.14 8.18 10.42
CA LEU A 163 -23.52 7.63 11.61
C LEU A 163 -24.54 6.79 12.39
N GLN A 164 -24.25 5.51 12.55
CA GLN A 164 -25.07 4.54 13.28
C GLN A 164 -24.43 4.29 14.64
N PRO A 165 -25.07 4.69 15.78
CA PRO A 165 -24.53 4.37 17.09
C PRO A 165 -24.39 2.85 17.26
N LEU A 166 -23.27 2.41 17.85
CA LEU A 166 -23.12 1.01 18.24
C LEU A 166 -24.05 0.70 19.42
N SER A 167 -24.58 -0.52 19.45
CA SER A 167 -25.36 -1.04 20.59
C SER A 167 -24.49 -1.38 21.80
N LEU A 168 -23.16 -1.17 21.71
CA LEU A 168 -22.20 -1.47 22.73
C LEU A 168 -21.89 -0.25 23.58
N GLU A 169 -22.12 -0.35 24.88
CA GLU A 169 -21.65 0.68 25.82
C GLU A 169 -20.13 0.59 25.97
N LYS A 170 -19.47 1.75 26.07
CA LYS A 170 -18.02 1.87 26.25
C LYS A 170 -17.17 1.09 25.25
N ALA A 171 -17.65 1.00 24.01
CA ALA A 171 -16.84 0.44 22.92
C ALA A 171 -15.57 1.27 22.72
N ASP A 172 -14.45 0.60 22.52
CA ASP A 172 -13.19 1.26 22.18
C ASP A 172 -12.98 1.20 20.67
N TYR A 173 -13.27 2.31 19.98
CA TYR A 173 -13.12 2.44 18.52
C TYR A 173 -11.71 2.09 18.05
N SER A 174 -10.69 2.36 18.87
CA SER A 174 -9.27 2.13 18.51
C SER A 174 -8.94 0.64 18.36
N THR A 175 -9.75 -0.24 18.94
CA THR A 175 -9.59 -1.68 18.86
C THR A 175 -10.28 -2.31 17.64
N ALA A 176 -11.06 -1.55 16.87
CA ALA A 176 -11.73 -2.07 15.68
C ALA A 176 -10.75 -2.75 14.73
N MET A 177 -11.04 -3.97 14.34
CA MET A 177 -10.18 -4.81 13.53
C MET A 177 -11.00 -5.77 12.68
N THR A 178 -10.51 -6.09 11.48
CA THR A 178 -11.08 -7.13 10.62
C THR A 178 -10.24 -8.39 10.72
N TRP A 179 -10.87 -9.55 10.89
CA TRP A 179 -10.20 -10.83 10.80
C TRP A 179 -11.17 -11.90 10.25
N GLY A 180 -10.79 -12.51 9.14
CA GLY A 180 -11.68 -13.40 8.41
C GLY A 180 -12.96 -12.70 7.96
N ASP A 181 -14.08 -13.33 8.22
CA ASP A 181 -15.40 -12.87 7.81
C ASP A 181 -16.12 -12.01 8.87
N HIS A 182 -15.35 -11.48 9.82
CA HIS A 182 -15.90 -10.71 10.93
C HIS A 182 -15.10 -9.42 11.21
N LEU A 183 -15.83 -8.46 11.74
CA LEU A 183 -15.31 -7.29 12.43
C LEU A 183 -15.23 -7.59 13.93
N TYR A 184 -14.21 -7.09 14.59
CA TYR A 184 -13.98 -7.25 16.03
C TYR A 184 -13.80 -5.89 16.69
N ILE A 185 -14.30 -5.76 17.92
CA ILE A 185 -14.12 -4.58 18.78
C ILE A 185 -14.12 -5.01 20.24
N ILE A 186 -13.40 -4.26 21.08
CA ILE A 186 -13.42 -4.44 22.53
C ILE A 186 -14.38 -3.40 23.14
N ALA A 187 -15.24 -3.87 24.04
CA ALA A 187 -16.07 -3.03 24.91
C ALA A 187 -16.01 -3.56 26.34
N GLU A 188 -15.68 -2.72 27.31
CA GLU A 188 -15.54 -3.09 28.74
C GLU A 188 -14.64 -4.34 28.97
N ASN A 189 -13.51 -4.38 28.24
CA ASN A 189 -12.56 -5.51 28.23
C ASN A 189 -13.15 -6.84 27.69
N GLN A 190 -14.32 -6.82 27.09
CA GLN A 190 -14.91 -7.99 26.43
C GLN A 190 -14.78 -7.88 24.92
N LEU A 191 -14.53 -9.00 24.25
CA LEU A 191 -14.44 -9.07 22.79
C LEU A 191 -15.83 -9.29 22.18
N TYR A 192 -16.13 -8.49 21.18
CA TYR A 192 -17.35 -8.59 20.37
C TYR A 192 -17.00 -8.78 18.90
N GLN A 193 -17.86 -9.49 18.18
CA GLN A 193 -17.75 -9.68 16.73
C GLN A 193 -19.03 -9.25 16.03
N SER A 194 -18.90 -8.89 14.74
CA SER A 194 -19.99 -8.48 13.88
C SER A 194 -19.73 -8.83 12.42
N GLU A 195 -20.75 -9.17 11.67
CA GLU A 195 -20.68 -9.37 10.21
C GLU A 195 -21.05 -8.10 9.41
N ASN A 196 -21.62 -7.09 10.06
CA ASN A 196 -22.16 -5.89 9.39
C ASN A 196 -21.76 -4.55 10.04
N GLY A 197 -21.06 -4.58 11.19
CA GLY A 197 -20.61 -3.39 11.92
C GLY A 197 -21.66 -2.72 12.81
N THR A 198 -22.92 -3.20 12.81
CA THR A 198 -24.01 -2.65 13.62
C THR A 198 -24.53 -3.64 14.66
N ASP A 199 -24.65 -4.91 14.28
CA ASP A 199 -25.11 -5.98 15.15
C ASP A 199 -23.92 -6.72 15.74
N TRP A 200 -23.75 -6.63 17.05
CA TRP A 200 -22.58 -7.15 17.75
C TRP A 200 -22.96 -8.27 18.70
N SER A 201 -22.21 -9.35 18.67
CA SER A 201 -22.33 -10.46 19.58
C SER A 201 -21.06 -10.65 20.39
N LYS A 202 -21.21 -10.86 21.70
CA LYS A 202 -20.10 -11.12 22.61
C LYS A 202 -19.50 -12.50 22.36
N ILE A 203 -18.19 -12.61 22.42
CA ILE A 203 -17.47 -13.87 22.40
C ILE A 203 -17.23 -14.28 23.86
N GLU A 204 -18.13 -15.15 24.38
CA GLU A 204 -18.13 -15.51 25.80
C GLU A 204 -16.87 -16.28 26.23
N SER A 205 -16.20 -16.97 25.31
CA SER A 205 -14.98 -17.73 25.55
C SER A 205 -13.70 -16.89 25.55
N ALA A 206 -13.76 -15.65 25.05
CA ALA A 206 -12.60 -14.78 25.03
C ALA A 206 -12.22 -14.32 26.45
N PRO A 207 -10.93 -14.28 26.80
CA PRO A 207 -10.49 -13.69 28.05
C PRO A 207 -10.80 -12.18 28.09
N LYS A 208 -10.63 -11.55 29.23
CA LYS A 208 -10.70 -10.09 29.34
C LYS A 208 -9.51 -9.48 28.59
N LEU A 209 -9.77 -8.66 27.60
CA LEU A 209 -8.77 -8.07 26.71
C LEU A 209 -8.56 -6.59 26.99
N LYS A 210 -7.30 -6.16 26.94
CA LYS A 210 -6.87 -4.78 26.97
C LYS A 210 -6.83 -4.18 25.57
N MET A 211 -6.31 -4.92 24.58
CA MET A 211 -6.19 -4.47 23.19
C MET A 211 -6.05 -5.62 22.21
N LEU A 212 -6.42 -5.37 20.96
CA LEU A 212 -6.06 -6.21 19.81
C LEU A 212 -4.73 -5.72 19.26
N VAL A 213 -3.81 -6.64 18.97
CA VAL A 213 -2.44 -6.32 18.53
C VAL A 213 -2.28 -6.48 17.04
N SER A 214 -2.62 -7.67 16.54
CA SER A 214 -2.42 -8.05 15.14
C SER A 214 -3.25 -9.26 14.79
N ASN A 215 -3.32 -9.54 13.50
CA ASN A 215 -3.89 -10.80 13.02
C ASN A 215 -3.19 -11.30 11.76
N ILE A 216 -3.38 -12.58 11.49
CA ILE A 216 -3.13 -13.21 10.20
C ILE A 216 -4.44 -13.85 9.74
N TYR A 217 -4.82 -13.52 8.50
CA TYR A 217 -5.82 -14.29 7.77
C TYR A 217 -5.16 -14.82 6.50
N SER A 218 -4.51 -15.96 6.63
CA SER A 218 -3.66 -16.52 5.58
C SER A 218 -4.48 -17.05 4.41
N GLN A 219 -4.10 -16.66 3.21
CA GLN A 219 -4.67 -17.20 1.98
C GLN A 219 -4.01 -18.53 1.56
N ASN A 220 -2.76 -18.72 1.97
CA ASN A 220 -1.94 -19.84 1.50
C ASN A 220 -1.96 -21.05 2.47
N ASN A 221 -2.14 -20.80 3.76
CA ASN A 221 -2.18 -21.84 4.79
C ASN A 221 -3.12 -21.46 5.94
N PRO A 222 -4.45 -21.37 5.66
CA PRO A 222 -5.40 -20.80 6.62
C PRO A 222 -5.54 -21.66 7.89
N GLU A 223 -5.48 -22.97 7.80
CA GLU A 223 -5.68 -23.85 8.96
C GLU A 223 -4.57 -23.72 10.01
N GLU A 224 -3.33 -23.48 9.56
CA GLU A 224 -2.17 -23.41 10.46
C GLU A 224 -1.82 -21.96 10.84
N ASN A 225 -2.03 -21.00 9.94
CA ASN A 225 -1.51 -19.66 10.11
C ASN A 225 -2.52 -18.64 10.63
N ASN A 226 -3.84 -18.91 10.50
CA ASN A 226 -4.83 -17.95 10.99
C ASN A 226 -4.66 -17.72 12.49
N LYS A 227 -4.46 -16.46 12.85
CA LYS A 227 -4.28 -16.01 14.23
C LYS A 227 -4.93 -14.65 14.46
N LEU A 228 -5.56 -14.49 15.60
CA LEU A 228 -5.89 -13.19 16.18
C LEU A 228 -5.09 -13.06 17.48
N ILE A 229 -4.28 -12.02 17.61
CA ILE A 229 -3.42 -11.79 18.76
C ILE A 229 -3.89 -10.56 19.52
N ALA A 230 -4.02 -10.72 20.82
CA ALA A 230 -4.45 -9.67 21.74
C ALA A 230 -3.56 -9.64 22.99
N ILE A 231 -3.69 -8.59 23.79
CA ILE A 231 -3.15 -8.49 25.13
C ILE A 231 -4.32 -8.53 26.10
N ASN A 232 -4.25 -9.42 27.09
CA ASN A 232 -5.25 -9.50 28.15
C ASN A 232 -5.03 -8.47 29.25
N THR A 233 -5.94 -8.40 30.21
CA THR A 233 -5.85 -7.45 31.33
C THR A 233 -4.70 -7.73 32.29
N ASP A 234 -4.11 -8.92 32.24
CA ASP A 234 -2.96 -9.33 33.05
C ASP A 234 -1.61 -9.05 32.33
N ASN A 235 -1.65 -8.33 31.22
CA ASN A 235 -0.51 -7.96 30.40
C ASN A 235 0.26 -9.18 29.82
N VAL A 236 -0.50 -10.16 29.35
CA VAL A 236 -0.03 -11.38 28.68
C VAL A 236 -0.59 -11.42 27.28
N PHE A 237 0.21 -11.83 26.30
CA PHE A 237 -0.31 -12.11 24.97
C PHE A 237 -1.23 -13.32 24.98
N VAL A 238 -2.34 -13.19 24.30
CA VAL A 238 -3.29 -14.28 24.06
C VAL A 238 -3.55 -14.39 22.57
N GLU A 239 -3.67 -15.61 22.08
CA GLU A 239 -3.97 -15.85 20.67
C GLU A 239 -5.14 -16.81 20.48
N SER A 240 -5.84 -16.65 19.37
CA SER A 240 -6.89 -17.54 18.93
C SER A 240 -6.73 -17.85 17.45
N HIS A 241 -6.92 -19.11 17.05
CA HIS A 241 -6.91 -19.54 15.66
C HIS A 241 -8.30 -19.57 15.02
N ASN A 242 -9.35 -19.57 15.84
CA ASN A 242 -10.74 -19.72 15.39
C ASN A 242 -11.72 -18.70 16.00
N GLY A 243 -11.21 -17.76 16.83
CA GLY A 243 -12.02 -16.75 17.52
C GLY A 243 -12.70 -17.23 18.80
N THR A 244 -12.74 -18.55 19.06
CA THR A 244 -13.45 -19.14 20.20
C THR A 244 -12.55 -19.81 21.22
N GLU A 245 -11.43 -20.36 20.81
CA GLU A 245 -10.43 -20.97 21.67
C GLU A 245 -9.24 -20.03 21.82
N TRP A 246 -8.85 -19.75 23.06
CA TRP A 246 -7.79 -18.79 23.39
C TRP A 246 -6.69 -19.44 24.19
N THR A 247 -5.44 -19.13 23.81
CA THR A 247 -4.24 -19.64 24.48
C THR A 247 -3.38 -18.50 24.95
N GLU A 248 -2.95 -18.55 26.20
CA GLU A 248 -1.96 -17.60 26.73
C GLU A 248 -0.57 -17.92 26.19
N GLN A 249 0.16 -16.86 25.86
CA GLN A 249 1.54 -16.91 25.37
C GLN A 249 2.48 -16.24 26.38
N GLU A 250 3.50 -15.56 25.92
CA GLU A 250 4.43 -14.84 26.77
C GLU A 250 3.82 -13.56 27.41
N SER A 251 4.38 -13.12 28.52
CA SER A 251 4.10 -11.79 29.06
C SER A 251 4.59 -10.73 28.09
N VAL A 252 3.87 -9.59 28.00
CA VAL A 252 4.25 -8.49 27.12
C VAL A 252 5.65 -7.98 27.49
N PRO A 253 6.62 -8.03 26.56
CA PRO A 253 7.99 -7.64 26.83
C PRO A 253 8.09 -6.13 27.10
N TYR A 254 9.04 -5.74 27.92
CA TYR A 254 9.36 -4.31 28.10
C TYR A 254 9.77 -3.67 26.78
N GLY A 255 9.16 -2.54 26.46
CA GLY A 255 9.41 -1.81 25.21
C GLY A 255 8.46 -2.17 24.08
N PHE A 256 7.56 -3.15 24.27
CA PHE A 256 6.47 -3.37 23.32
C PHE A 256 5.51 -2.18 23.31
N PRO A 257 5.08 -1.66 22.14
CA PRO A 257 4.18 -0.51 22.09
C PRO A 257 2.78 -0.92 22.55
N GLU A 258 2.25 -0.23 23.55
CA GLU A 258 0.89 -0.45 24.06
C GLU A 258 -0.10 0.63 23.61
N THR A 259 0.41 1.66 22.97
CA THR A 259 -0.37 2.77 22.43
C THR A 259 0.19 3.16 21.06
N SER A 260 -0.66 3.75 20.21
CA SER A 260 -0.23 4.25 18.89
C SER A 260 0.57 3.21 18.08
N LEU A 261 0.03 2.01 17.96
CA LEU A 261 0.63 0.96 17.15
C LEU A 261 -0.14 0.72 15.85
N SER A 262 0.59 0.33 14.84
CA SER A 262 0.07 -0.15 13.57
C SER A 262 0.67 -1.51 13.25
N PHE A 263 -0.09 -2.39 12.63
CA PHE A 263 0.40 -3.70 12.26
C PHE A 263 0.15 -4.00 10.79
N VAL A 264 0.94 -4.91 10.26
CA VAL A 264 0.74 -5.56 8.97
C VAL A 264 1.05 -7.03 9.08
N SER A 265 0.40 -7.85 8.24
CA SER A 265 0.72 -9.25 8.07
C SER A 265 0.78 -9.60 6.59
N TYR A 266 1.74 -10.43 6.19
CA TYR A 266 1.93 -10.84 4.80
C TYR A 266 2.78 -12.12 4.73
N PRO A 267 2.61 -12.94 3.66
CA PRO A 267 3.42 -14.14 3.47
C PRO A 267 4.88 -13.80 3.17
N LEU A 268 5.80 -14.67 3.59
CA LEU A 268 7.22 -14.51 3.26
C LEU A 268 7.46 -14.72 1.76
N ASN A 269 8.29 -13.88 1.17
CA ASN A 269 8.70 -14.04 -0.24
C ASN A 269 9.49 -15.34 -0.49
N THR A 270 10.19 -15.83 0.52
CA THR A 270 11.01 -17.06 0.43
C THR A 270 10.20 -18.33 0.69
N ASN A 271 9.10 -18.23 1.41
CA ASN A 271 8.18 -19.33 1.72
C ASN A 271 6.78 -18.80 2.00
N SER A 272 5.92 -18.84 1.01
CA SER A 272 4.55 -18.30 1.10
C SER A 272 3.62 -19.10 2.04
N SER A 273 4.09 -20.24 2.59
CA SER A 273 3.34 -20.99 3.62
C SER A 273 3.54 -20.42 5.02
N ILE A 274 4.42 -19.45 5.19
CA ILE A 274 4.68 -18.78 6.48
C ILE A 274 4.34 -17.30 6.32
N ASP A 275 3.53 -16.80 7.23
CA ASP A 275 3.20 -15.37 7.28
C ASP A 275 4.06 -14.67 8.35
N ARG A 276 4.40 -13.43 8.07
CA ARG A 276 5.06 -12.52 9.00
C ARG A 276 4.07 -11.50 9.50
N MET A 277 4.06 -11.27 10.80
CA MET A 277 3.43 -10.11 11.43
C MET A 277 4.49 -9.10 11.81
N LEU A 278 4.24 -7.83 11.57
CA LEU A 278 5.04 -6.71 12.04
C LEU A 278 4.15 -5.73 12.78
N VAL A 279 4.64 -5.25 13.91
CA VAL A 279 4.07 -4.14 14.66
C VAL A 279 5.07 -3.00 14.66
N LEU A 280 4.62 -1.82 14.27
CA LEU A 280 5.34 -0.57 14.41
C LEU A 280 4.56 0.33 15.36
N GLY A 281 5.23 0.86 16.35
CA GLY A 281 4.53 1.69 17.33
C GLY A 281 5.44 2.69 18.01
N GLU A 282 4.82 3.47 18.89
CA GLU A 282 5.55 4.45 19.69
C GLU A 282 6.47 3.76 20.67
N ASN A 283 7.74 4.19 20.69
CA ASN A 283 8.68 3.73 21.68
C ASN A 283 8.25 4.24 23.07
N PRO A 284 7.98 3.35 24.03
CA PRO A 284 7.59 3.75 25.40
C PRO A 284 8.70 4.49 26.16
N ILE A 285 9.95 4.43 25.69
CA ILE A 285 11.07 5.18 26.28
C ILE A 285 11.00 6.63 25.82
N ALA A 286 10.66 7.54 26.72
CA ALA A 286 10.39 8.96 26.40
C ALA A 286 11.59 9.71 25.77
N THR A 287 12.82 9.30 26.05
CA THR A 287 14.05 9.91 25.52
C THR A 287 14.43 9.42 24.14
N ASP A 288 13.83 8.33 23.67
CA ASP A 288 14.09 7.77 22.37
C ASP A 288 13.33 8.54 21.27
N THR A 289 13.98 8.76 20.14
CA THR A 289 13.41 9.46 18.97
C THR A 289 13.04 8.51 17.84
N THR A 290 13.11 7.20 18.08
CA THR A 290 12.77 6.15 17.12
C THR A 290 11.42 5.53 17.42
N SER A 291 10.74 5.03 16.40
CA SER A 291 9.66 4.06 16.55
C SER A 291 10.23 2.67 16.81
N VAL A 292 9.48 1.81 17.47
CA VAL A 292 9.89 0.41 17.72
C VAL A 292 9.20 -0.52 16.73
N VAL A 293 9.96 -1.50 16.26
CA VAL A 293 9.48 -2.56 15.37
C VAL A 293 9.59 -3.90 16.09
N TRP A 294 8.49 -4.63 16.13
CA TRP A 294 8.41 -5.99 16.65
C TRP A 294 7.87 -6.92 15.56
N ALA A 295 8.40 -8.13 15.53
CA ALA A 295 8.04 -9.12 14.52
C ALA A 295 7.73 -10.47 15.15
N GLN A 296 6.81 -11.22 14.52
CA GLN A 296 6.55 -12.61 14.81
C GLN A 296 6.23 -13.35 13.50
N LEU A 297 6.70 -14.56 13.34
CA LEU A 297 6.26 -15.45 12.26
C LEU A 297 5.03 -16.27 12.70
N SER A 298 4.22 -16.70 11.75
CA SER A 298 3.04 -17.55 12.03
C SER A 298 3.40 -18.83 12.77
N THR A 299 4.63 -19.31 12.60
CA THR A 299 5.16 -20.52 13.25
C THR A 299 5.77 -20.29 14.63
N GLU A 300 5.77 -19.04 15.10
CA GLU A 300 6.38 -18.63 16.37
C GLU A 300 5.30 -18.18 17.37
N ASN A 301 5.64 -18.20 18.65
CA ASN A 301 4.77 -17.78 19.75
C ASN A 301 5.37 -16.61 20.56
N THR A 302 6.50 -16.08 20.12
CA THR A 302 7.22 -14.99 20.78
C THR A 302 7.48 -13.84 19.83
N TRP A 303 7.48 -12.62 20.35
CA TRP A 303 7.76 -11.42 19.61
C TRP A 303 9.24 -11.04 19.66
N GLY A 304 9.84 -10.85 18.51
CA GLY A 304 11.21 -10.34 18.38
C GLY A 304 11.25 -8.85 18.17
N ASN A 305 12.10 -8.16 18.92
CA ASN A 305 12.35 -6.72 18.75
C ASN A 305 13.43 -6.48 17.68
N TYR A 306 13.24 -5.47 16.86
CA TYR A 306 14.25 -4.95 15.93
C TYR A 306 14.80 -3.60 16.46
N PRO A 307 15.70 -3.60 17.45
CA PRO A 307 16.24 -2.35 17.96
C PRO A 307 17.10 -1.70 16.87
N PRO A 308 17.00 -0.37 16.67
CA PRO A 308 17.92 0.33 15.80
C PRO A 308 19.34 0.21 16.36
N GLU A 309 20.32 -0.11 15.51
CA GLU A 309 21.72 -0.10 15.91
C GLU A 309 22.14 1.30 16.34
N LYS A 310 23.03 1.39 17.32
CA LYS A 310 23.42 2.65 17.97
C LYS A 310 23.90 3.73 17.00
N ASP A 311 24.55 3.32 15.90
CA ASP A 311 25.09 4.20 14.87
C ASP A 311 24.27 4.18 13.57
N ASN A 312 23.13 3.50 13.57
CA ASN A 312 22.26 3.41 12.41
C ASN A 312 21.42 4.67 12.30
N LEU A 313 21.61 5.41 11.21
CA LEU A 313 20.80 6.59 10.88
C LEU A 313 19.53 6.22 10.11
N ASP A 314 19.40 4.97 9.69
CA ASP A 314 18.32 4.45 8.85
C ASP A 314 17.20 3.82 9.70
N PHE A 315 16.62 4.60 10.59
CA PHE A 315 15.52 4.19 11.45
C PHE A 315 14.22 4.93 11.12
N CYS A 316 13.08 4.33 11.48
CA CYS A 316 11.79 5.01 11.42
C CYS A 316 11.71 6.03 12.56
N PRO A 317 11.49 7.31 12.28
CA PRO A 317 11.38 8.32 13.33
C PRO A 317 10.14 8.06 14.22
N LYS A 318 10.20 8.51 15.45
CA LYS A 318 9.04 8.53 16.32
C LYS A 318 8.08 9.58 15.82
N LEU A 319 6.94 9.15 15.31
CA LEU A 319 5.86 9.99 14.79
C LEU A 319 4.62 9.82 15.67
N GLU A 320 3.91 10.91 15.92
CA GLU A 320 2.60 10.85 16.55
C GLU A 320 1.60 10.14 15.62
N ASN A 321 0.72 9.31 16.19
CA ASN A 321 -0.30 8.57 15.45
C ASN A 321 0.28 7.83 14.22
N ILE A 322 1.37 7.11 14.45
CA ILE A 322 2.10 6.43 13.38
C ILE A 322 1.24 5.38 12.70
N ALA A 323 1.35 5.32 11.38
CA ALA A 323 0.75 4.31 10.53
C ALA A 323 1.85 3.52 9.80
N MET A 324 1.65 2.22 9.64
CA MET A 324 2.46 1.35 8.81
C MET A 324 1.55 0.60 7.85
N ILE A 325 1.97 0.52 6.59
CA ILE A 325 1.29 -0.24 5.55
C ILE A 325 2.27 -1.17 4.84
N HIS A 326 1.82 -2.36 4.48
CA HIS A 326 2.51 -3.20 3.51
C HIS A 326 1.90 -2.93 2.14
N TYR A 327 2.69 -2.33 1.26
CA TYR A 327 2.17 -1.80 0.00
C TYR A 327 3.25 -1.88 -1.09
N ASN A 328 2.89 -2.32 -2.29
CA ASN A 328 3.84 -2.48 -3.38
C ASN A 328 5.07 -3.34 -3.00
N ASN A 329 4.84 -4.43 -2.25
CA ASN A 329 5.86 -5.37 -1.74
C ASN A 329 6.92 -4.76 -0.82
N GLN A 330 6.63 -3.66 -0.17
CA GLN A 330 7.50 -3.07 0.84
C GLN A 330 6.68 -2.39 1.94
N LEU A 331 7.34 -1.99 3.01
CA LEU A 331 6.70 -1.29 4.10
C LEU A 331 6.82 0.21 3.89
N TYR A 332 5.74 0.92 4.19
CA TYR A 332 5.74 2.37 4.31
C TYR A 332 5.22 2.77 5.68
N ALA A 333 5.87 3.73 6.31
CA ALA A 333 5.41 4.37 7.53
C ALA A 333 5.20 5.86 7.31
N PHE A 334 4.20 6.41 8.01
CA PHE A 334 3.86 7.83 7.99
C PHE A 334 3.10 8.20 9.26
N GLY A 335 2.85 9.47 9.47
CA GLY A 335 2.08 9.90 10.63
C GLY A 335 2.12 11.40 10.87
N GLY A 336 1.86 11.76 12.12
CA GLY A 336 1.86 13.12 12.61
C GLY A 336 3.26 13.73 12.74
N PRO A 337 3.41 14.81 13.52
CA PRO A 337 4.70 15.43 13.77
C PRO A 337 5.63 14.48 14.53
N GLY A 338 6.91 14.73 14.42
CA GLY A 338 7.92 13.95 15.11
C GLY A 338 9.28 14.61 15.08
N LYS A 339 10.32 13.82 15.36
CA LYS A 339 11.70 14.28 15.33
C LYS A 339 12.60 13.23 14.68
N LYS A 340 13.56 13.70 13.89
CA LYS A 340 14.66 12.88 13.38
C LYS A 340 15.95 13.68 13.41
N ASN A 341 16.98 13.13 14.03
CA ASN A 341 18.32 13.75 14.12
C ASN A 341 18.27 15.21 14.62
N GLY A 342 17.46 15.48 15.63
CA GLY A 342 17.30 16.82 16.19
C GLY A 342 16.41 17.78 15.40
N SER A 343 15.98 17.42 14.21
CA SER A 343 15.09 18.22 13.37
C SER A 343 13.64 17.84 13.61
N ASN A 344 12.76 18.85 13.70
CA ASN A 344 11.32 18.64 13.78
C ASN A 344 10.77 18.22 12.42
N LEU A 345 9.88 17.24 12.42
CA LEU A 345 9.16 16.76 11.25
C LEU A 345 7.73 17.29 11.30
N ALA A 346 7.27 17.87 10.21
CA ALA A 346 5.86 18.24 10.07
C ALA A 346 5.00 16.98 9.83
N PRO A 347 3.72 16.99 10.23
CA PRO A 347 2.83 15.87 9.97
C PRO A 347 2.70 15.63 8.47
N PHE A 348 2.66 14.37 8.09
CA PHE A 348 2.52 13.93 6.68
C PHE A 348 3.54 14.56 5.72
N SER A 349 4.73 14.88 6.23
CA SER A 349 5.79 15.50 5.41
C SER A 349 6.51 14.51 4.50
N ALA A 350 6.49 13.22 4.83
CA ALA A 350 7.13 12.18 4.05
C ALA A 350 6.59 10.79 4.38
N PHE A 351 6.78 9.88 3.44
CA PHE A 351 6.79 8.44 3.70
C PHE A 351 8.19 8.01 4.10
N TYR A 352 8.25 7.03 5.00
CA TYR A 352 9.46 6.28 5.32
C TYR A 352 9.27 4.86 4.83
N GLU A 353 10.19 4.37 4.01
CA GLU A 353 10.11 3.03 3.41
C GLU A 353 11.11 2.06 4.03
N SER A 354 10.73 0.80 4.12
CA SER A 354 11.61 -0.31 4.45
C SER A 354 11.46 -1.41 3.40
N VAL A 355 12.58 -1.80 2.79
CA VAL A 355 12.66 -2.88 1.82
C VAL A 355 13.15 -4.20 2.44
N ASN A 356 13.49 -4.18 3.72
CA ASN A 356 14.04 -5.32 4.48
C ASN A 356 13.21 -5.68 5.71
N ASN A 357 11.89 -5.60 5.56
CA ASN A 357 10.91 -6.03 6.57
C ASN A 357 11.00 -5.28 7.91
N GLY A 358 11.26 -3.98 7.87
CA GLY A 358 11.25 -3.13 9.06
C GLY A 358 12.60 -3.03 9.80
N ILE A 359 13.67 -3.65 9.29
CA ILE A 359 14.99 -3.59 9.92
C ILE A 359 15.62 -2.20 9.75
N THR A 360 15.59 -1.66 8.54
CA THR A 360 16.04 -0.29 8.25
C THR A 360 14.96 0.49 7.52
N TRP A 361 14.98 1.82 7.70
CA TRP A 361 13.99 2.73 7.15
C TRP A 361 14.66 3.96 6.55
N GLN A 362 14.19 4.36 5.37
CA GLN A 362 14.67 5.56 4.69
C GLN A 362 13.50 6.45 4.28
N GLN A 363 13.74 7.76 4.28
CA GLN A 363 12.76 8.69 3.75
C GLN A 363 12.64 8.53 2.24
N VAL A 364 11.42 8.38 1.75
CA VAL A 364 11.12 8.33 0.32
C VAL A 364 11.42 9.69 -0.32
N LYS A 365 12.16 9.67 -1.43
CA LYS A 365 12.62 10.88 -2.12
C LYS A 365 12.05 11.04 -3.52
N ARG A 366 11.29 10.06 -4.03
CA ARG A 366 10.76 10.07 -5.40
C ARG A 366 9.40 9.40 -5.45
N TYR A 367 8.54 9.91 -6.29
CA TYR A 367 7.28 9.33 -6.74
C TYR A 367 6.19 9.11 -5.69
N VAL A 368 6.53 8.84 -4.44
CA VAL A 368 5.55 8.52 -3.39
C VAL A 368 5.54 9.67 -2.39
N PHE A 369 4.60 10.59 -2.57
CA PHE A 369 4.45 11.82 -1.78
C PHE A 369 3.02 12.01 -1.33
N PHE A 370 2.84 12.75 -0.25
CA PHE A 370 1.55 13.26 0.17
C PHE A 370 1.22 14.58 -0.55
N PRO A 371 -0.08 14.89 -0.75
CA PRO A 371 -0.52 16.24 -1.07
C PRO A 371 -0.07 17.24 0.01
N GLU A 372 0.27 18.44 -0.41
CA GLU A 372 0.72 19.51 0.51
C GLU A 372 -0.34 19.86 1.57
N GLU A 373 -1.60 19.66 1.25
CA GLU A 373 -2.73 19.91 2.13
C GLU A 373 -2.77 19.00 3.36
N PHE A 374 -2.19 17.80 3.30
CA PHE A 374 -2.30 16.78 4.36
C PHE A 374 -1.73 17.25 5.70
N SER A 375 -0.65 18.02 5.68
CA SER A 375 -0.11 18.61 6.92
C SER A 375 -1.11 19.54 7.62
N ASN A 376 -1.84 20.31 6.83
CA ASN A 376 -2.88 21.21 7.37
C ASN A 376 -4.13 20.45 7.80
N LEU A 377 -4.54 19.43 7.04
CA LEU A 377 -5.68 18.58 7.39
C LEU A 377 -5.43 17.82 8.69
N TYR A 378 -4.21 17.33 8.91
CA TYR A 378 -3.83 16.71 10.18
C TYR A 378 -4.00 17.67 11.37
N LYS A 379 -3.53 18.91 11.23
CA LYS A 379 -3.67 19.94 12.27
C LYS A 379 -5.13 20.32 12.53
N GLN A 380 -5.92 20.48 11.47
CA GLN A 380 -7.36 20.77 11.57
C GLN A 380 -8.13 19.64 12.24
N ALA A 381 -7.70 18.40 12.03
CA ALA A 381 -8.28 17.20 12.63
C ALA A 381 -7.79 16.94 14.07
N ASP A 382 -6.96 17.81 14.67
CA ASP A 382 -6.27 17.58 15.93
C ASP A 382 -5.58 16.21 15.98
N GLY A 383 -4.96 15.82 14.88
CA GLY A 383 -4.26 14.55 14.74
C GLY A 383 -5.18 13.34 14.48
N ASN A 384 -6.48 13.53 14.38
CA ASN A 384 -7.43 12.43 14.21
C ASN A 384 -7.69 12.14 12.73
N TYR A 385 -7.05 11.11 12.24
CA TYR A 385 -7.25 10.57 10.92
C TYR A 385 -7.38 9.05 10.98
N SER A 386 -7.87 8.47 9.92
CA SER A 386 -7.84 7.02 9.75
C SER A 386 -7.45 6.66 8.32
N TYR A 387 -6.97 5.46 8.14
CA TYR A 387 -6.49 4.96 6.85
C TYR A 387 -6.82 3.49 6.68
N VAL A 388 -6.97 3.08 5.43
CA VAL A 388 -7.08 1.66 5.03
C VAL A 388 -6.50 1.49 3.62
N ILE A 389 -6.15 0.25 3.28
CA ILE A 389 -5.89 -0.17 1.90
C ILE A 389 -7.02 -1.08 1.47
N ASP A 390 -7.62 -0.81 0.33
CA ASP A 390 -8.67 -1.65 -0.25
C ASP A 390 -8.08 -2.72 -1.21
N LYS A 391 -8.93 -3.64 -1.67
CA LYS A 391 -8.53 -4.71 -2.60
C LYS A 391 -8.07 -4.23 -3.97
N ASN A 392 -8.37 -2.96 -4.32
CA ASN A 392 -7.95 -2.33 -5.56
C ASN A 392 -6.63 -1.57 -5.40
N ASN A 393 -5.93 -1.76 -4.28
CA ASN A 393 -4.68 -1.10 -3.91
C ASN A 393 -4.80 0.42 -3.76
N TYR A 394 -5.98 0.94 -3.40
CA TYR A 394 -6.07 2.33 -2.98
C TYR A 394 -5.78 2.46 -1.49
N LEU A 395 -4.84 3.35 -1.17
CA LEU A 395 -4.66 3.86 0.18
C LEU A 395 -5.66 5.00 0.39
N TRP A 396 -6.57 4.82 1.33
CA TRP A 396 -7.56 5.80 1.74
C TRP A 396 -7.11 6.52 3.00
N ILE A 397 -7.33 7.83 3.06
CA ILE A 397 -7.13 8.63 4.26
C ILE A 397 -8.36 9.50 4.47
N MET A 398 -8.97 9.36 5.65
CA MET A 398 -10.14 10.10 6.08
C MET A 398 -9.76 11.02 7.23
N TRP A 399 -10.19 12.27 7.14
CA TRP A 399 -9.85 13.33 8.09
C TRP A 399 -11.08 13.70 8.93
N SER A 400 -10.98 13.61 10.26
CA SER A 400 -12.02 14.12 11.14
C SER A 400 -12.14 15.65 11.01
N LYS A 401 -13.21 16.23 11.50
CA LYS A 401 -13.55 17.65 11.48
C LYS A 401 -13.71 18.26 10.09
N SER A 402 -12.76 18.06 9.18
CA SER A 402 -12.88 18.56 7.80
C SER A 402 -13.84 17.73 6.94
N GLY A 403 -14.07 16.47 7.29
CA GLY A 403 -14.88 15.54 6.49
C GLY A 403 -14.26 15.18 5.14
N GLN A 404 -12.99 15.52 4.92
CA GLN A 404 -12.34 15.19 3.66
C GLN A 404 -11.92 13.73 3.62
N VAL A 405 -12.11 13.15 2.45
CA VAL A 405 -11.71 11.78 2.11
C VAL A 405 -10.82 11.82 0.88
N TRP A 406 -9.65 11.22 1.00
CA TRP A 406 -8.69 11.13 -0.09
C TRP A 406 -8.34 9.67 -0.33
N ARG A 407 -8.11 9.32 -1.58
CA ARG A 407 -7.52 8.02 -1.92
C ARG A 407 -6.39 8.18 -2.92
N GLY A 408 -5.34 7.39 -2.73
CA GLY A 408 -4.17 7.37 -3.59
C GLY A 408 -3.78 5.96 -3.99
N ARG A 409 -3.19 5.80 -5.17
CA ARG A 409 -2.66 4.53 -5.62
C ARG A 409 -1.40 4.73 -6.45
N ILE A 410 -0.39 3.89 -6.23
CA ILE A 410 0.75 3.80 -7.14
C ILE A 410 0.23 3.29 -8.49
N ASN A 411 0.52 4.01 -9.56
CA ASN A 411 -0.08 3.78 -10.88
C ASN A 411 0.01 2.31 -11.32
N LYS A 412 1.18 1.69 -11.21
CA LYS A 412 1.39 0.31 -11.65
C LYS A 412 0.52 -0.73 -10.92
N LEU A 413 0.08 -0.45 -9.72
CA LEU A 413 -0.81 -1.35 -8.97
C LEU A 413 -2.24 -1.38 -9.52
N GLY A 414 -2.57 -0.43 -10.37
CA GLY A 414 -3.83 -0.36 -11.08
C GLY A 414 -3.74 -0.77 -12.55
N PHE A 415 -2.55 -1.04 -13.04
CA PHE A 415 -2.40 -1.48 -14.42
C PHE A 415 -2.95 -2.90 -14.58
N LYS A 416 -3.79 -3.09 -15.59
CA LYS A 416 -4.21 -4.44 -15.96
C LYS A 416 -2.98 -5.17 -16.50
N LYS A 417 -2.69 -6.36 -15.99
CA LYS A 417 -1.75 -7.24 -16.65
C LYS A 417 -2.33 -7.53 -18.02
N SER A 418 -1.59 -7.22 -19.10
CA SER A 418 -1.91 -7.73 -20.43
C SER A 418 -1.86 -9.25 -20.32
N ILE A 419 -3.00 -9.88 -20.60
CA ILE A 419 -3.15 -11.33 -20.67
C ILE A 419 -2.49 -11.82 -21.94
#